data_3ad71c11c36280c5401ecc3dc0a54b5c
#
_entry.id   3ad71c11c36280c5401ecc3dc0a54b5c
#
_cell.length_a   1.000
_cell.length_b   1.000
_cell.length_c   1.000
_cell.angle_alpha   90.00
_cell.angle_beta   90.00
_cell.angle_gamma   90.00
#
_symmetry.space_group_name_H-M   'P 1'
#
loop_
_entity.id
_entity.type
_entity.pdbx_description
1 polymer ?
#
loop_
_entity_poly.entity_id
_entity_poly.type
_entity_poly.pdbx_seq_one_letter_code
_entity_poly.pdbx_strand_id
1 'polypeptide(L)' 'MLAAINTATAKTNAIDSYVNRKVEEYKKSLDTASLPKEEVEKSVAEYKESIKDEANEYGEKFVERS' A
#
# COMPACT_ATOMS: atom_id res chain seq x y z
N MET A 1 19.73 14.07 17.89
CA MET A 1 19.21 14.16 17.47
C MET A 1 18.51 13.73 16.79
N LEU A 2 18.14 13.56 16.59
CA LEU A 2 17.37 13.20 16.11
C LEU A 2 16.99 13.19 15.12
N ALA A 3 17.07 13.53 15.19
CA ALA A 3 16.32 13.84 14.34
C ALA A 3 16.42 13.40 13.03
N ALA A 4 17.28 12.92 12.69
CA ALA A 4 17.43 12.49 11.42
C ALA A 4 16.36 11.58 11.06
N ILE A 5 15.21 12.07 11.11
CA ILE A 5 14.21 11.32 10.54
C ILE A 5 14.60 11.13 9.13
N ASN A 6 14.89 9.93 8.85
CA ASN A 6 15.19 9.57 7.51
C ASN A 6 13.94 9.76 6.70
N THR A 7 13.91 10.81 5.92
CA THR A 7 12.77 11.14 5.07
C THR A 7 12.40 9.97 4.17
N ALA A 8 13.39 9.25 3.68
CA ALA A 8 13.15 8.08 2.85
C ALA A 8 12.43 6.98 3.62
N THR A 9 12.79 6.76 4.88
CA THR A 9 12.12 5.77 5.72
C THR A 9 10.68 6.17 5.99
N ALA A 10 10.46 7.44 6.31
CA ALA A 10 9.11 7.95 6.56
C ALA A 10 8.24 7.80 5.33
N LYS A 11 8.78 8.10 4.16
CA LYS A 11 8.07 7.96 2.90
C LYS A 11 7.72 6.50 2.65
N THR A 12 8.68 5.60 2.82
CA THR A 12 8.47 4.17 2.64
C THR A 12 7.39 3.65 3.58
N ASN A 13 7.46 4.04 4.85
CA ASN A 13 6.46 3.62 5.82
C ASN A 13 5.06 4.12 5.45
N ALA A 14 4.95 5.34 4.98
CA ALA A 14 3.67 5.91 4.56
C ALA A 14 3.11 5.16 3.37
N ILE A 15 3.97 4.84 2.39
CA ILE A 15 3.57 4.08 1.21
C ILE A 15 3.10 2.69 1.60
N ASP A 16 3.87 2.00 2.45
CA ASP A 16 3.52 0.65 2.89
C ASP A 16 2.18 0.64 3.64
N SER A 17 1.97 1.60 4.52
CA SER A 17 0.71 1.70 5.25
C SER A 17 -0.47 1.94 4.32
N TYR A 18 -0.27 2.81 3.34
CA TYR A 18 -1.30 3.09 2.36
C TYR A 18 -1.66 1.84 1.55
N VAL A 19 -0.65 1.16 1.04
CA VAL A 19 -0.84 -0.05 0.24
C VAL A 19 -1.52 -1.13 1.07
N ASN A 20 -1.05 -1.35 2.30
CA ASN A 20 -1.61 -2.39 3.17
C ASN A 20 -3.09 -2.13 3.46
N ARG A 21 -3.44 -0.89 3.73
CA ARG A 21 -4.83 -0.53 4.00
C ARG A 21 -5.70 -0.75 2.77
N LYS A 22 -5.22 -0.32 1.61
CA LYS A 22 -5.97 -0.52 0.37
C LYS A 22 -6.13 -1.99 0.04
N VAL A 23 -5.11 -2.78 0.25
CA VAL A 23 -5.16 -4.22 0.00
C VAL A 23 -6.17 -4.87 0.95
N GLU A 24 -6.20 -4.48 2.21
CA GLU A 24 -7.16 -5.02 3.16
C GLU A 24 -8.60 -4.72 2.72
N GLU A 25 -8.86 -3.49 2.29
CA GLU A 25 -10.18 -3.13 1.79
C GLU A 25 -10.54 -3.93 0.54
N TYR A 26 -9.57 -4.12 -0.35
CA TYR A 26 -9.78 -4.90 -1.56
C TYR A 26 -10.12 -6.34 -1.23
N LYS A 27 -9.39 -6.95 -0.31
CA LYS A 27 -9.66 -8.31 0.12
C LYS A 27 -11.05 -8.46 0.70
N LYS A 28 -11.52 -7.47 1.44
CA LYS A 28 -12.86 -7.51 2.02
C LYS A 28 -13.93 -7.47 0.94
N SER A 29 -13.65 -6.80 -0.17
CA SER A 29 -14.60 -6.73 -1.27
C SER A 29 -14.57 -7.96 -2.15
N LEU A 30 -13.52 -8.77 -2.07
CA LEU A 30 -13.43 -10.03 -2.80
C LEU A 30 -14.16 -11.11 -2.04
N ASP A 31 -14.82 -11.99 -2.77
CA ASP A 31 -15.46 -13.14 -2.16
C ASP A 31 -14.41 -14.24 -2.00
N THR A 32 -13.58 -14.09 -0.98
CA THR A 32 -12.48 -15.01 -0.74
C THR A 32 -12.95 -16.41 -0.36
N ALA A 33 -14.19 -16.52 0.08
CA ALA A 33 -14.77 -17.84 0.41
C ALA A 33 -15.07 -18.65 -0.85
N SER A 34 -15.33 -17.97 -1.96
CA SER A 34 -15.67 -18.65 -3.22
C SER A 34 -14.49 -18.81 -4.15
N LEU A 35 -13.41 -18.05 -3.91
CA LEU A 35 -12.26 -18.05 -4.80
C LEU A 35 -11.14 -18.93 -4.28
N PRO A 36 -10.42 -19.64 -5.19
CA PRO A 36 -9.21 -20.34 -4.77
C PRO A 36 -8.16 -19.37 -4.25
N LYS A 37 -7.35 -19.83 -3.32
CA LYS A 37 -6.30 -19.02 -2.74
C LYS A 37 -5.38 -18.40 -3.80
N GLU A 38 -5.03 -19.18 -4.81
CA GLU A 38 -4.17 -18.70 -5.88
C GLU A 38 -4.77 -17.54 -6.64
N GLU A 39 -6.08 -17.57 -6.87
CA GLU A 39 -6.77 -16.48 -7.54
C GLU A 39 -6.79 -15.23 -6.68
N VAL A 40 -6.99 -15.39 -5.38
CA VAL A 40 -6.97 -14.26 -4.46
C VAL A 40 -5.60 -13.62 -4.45
N GLU A 41 -4.55 -14.42 -4.36
CA GLU A 41 -3.18 -13.91 -4.34
C GLU A 41 -2.84 -13.18 -5.63
N LYS A 42 -3.25 -13.74 -6.77
CA LYS A 42 -3.02 -13.13 -8.06
C LYS A 42 -3.74 -11.79 -8.18
N SER A 43 -4.99 -11.76 -7.76
CA SER A 43 -5.79 -10.54 -7.81
C SER A 43 -5.19 -9.45 -6.92
N VAL A 44 -4.73 -9.83 -5.73
CA VAL A 44 -4.10 -8.89 -4.82
C VAL A 44 -2.80 -8.35 -5.41
N ALA A 45 -2.00 -9.20 -6.03
CA ALA A 45 -0.76 -8.77 -6.66
C ALA A 45 -1.02 -7.77 -7.78
N GLU A 46 -2.00 -8.04 -8.61
CA GLU A 46 -2.39 -7.14 -9.68
C GLU A 46 -2.91 -5.80 -9.14
N TYR A 47 -3.68 -5.87 -8.06
CA TYR A 47 -4.19 -4.67 -7.42
C TYR A 47 -3.06 -3.82 -6.86
N LYS A 48 -2.08 -4.44 -6.20
CA LYS A 48 -0.92 -3.72 -5.69
C LYS A 48 -0.17 -2.99 -6.78
N GLU A 49 0.00 -3.64 -7.92
CA GLU A 49 0.64 -3.00 -9.06
C GLU A 49 -0.16 -1.80 -9.55
N SER A 50 -1.48 -1.93 -9.59
CA SER A 50 -2.32 -0.86 -10.09
C SER A 50 -2.34 0.36 -9.18
N ILE A 51 -2.14 0.19 -7.88
CA ILE A 51 -2.14 1.31 -6.94
C ILE A 51 -0.74 1.81 -6.61
N LYS A 52 0.28 1.22 -7.21
CA LYS A 52 1.65 1.57 -6.91
C LYS A 52 1.95 3.05 -7.15
N ASP A 53 1.49 3.58 -8.26
CA ASP A 53 1.70 4.99 -8.59
C ASP A 53 0.96 5.91 -7.61
N GLU A 54 -0.26 5.56 -7.26
CA GLU A 54 -1.01 6.31 -6.27
C GLU A 54 -0.32 6.31 -4.92
N ALA A 55 0.21 5.15 -4.53
CA ALA A 55 0.90 5.01 -3.26
C ALA A 55 2.16 5.88 -3.22
N ASN A 56 2.91 5.90 -4.32
CA ASN A 56 4.09 6.75 -4.41
C ASN A 56 3.73 8.22 -4.29
N GLU A 57 2.68 8.63 -4.96
CA GLU A 57 2.21 10.01 -4.89
C GLU A 57 1.77 10.38 -3.47
N TYR A 58 1.09 9.46 -2.81
CA TYR A 58 0.70 9.64 -1.41
C TYR A 58 1.93 9.83 -0.52
N GLY A 59 2.95 9.01 -0.73
CA GLY A 59 4.18 9.11 0.04
C GLY A 59 4.88 10.45 -0.16
N GLU A 60 4.91 10.96 -1.39
CA GLU A 60 5.50 12.26 -1.68
C GLU A 60 4.75 13.39 -0.98
N LYS A 61 3.43 13.35 -1.01
CA LYS A 61 2.62 14.35 -0.34
C LYS A 61 2.78 14.29 1.16
N PHE A 62 2.93 13.09 1.70
CA PHE A 62 3.16 12.91 3.12
C PHE A 62 4.46 13.59 3.55
N VAL A 63 5.51 13.39 2.79
CA VAL A 63 6.80 14.00 3.07
C VAL A 63 6.75 15.52 2.94
N GLU A 64 6.08 16.02 1.92
CA GLU A 64 5.95 17.47 1.72
C GLU A 64 5.27 18.17 2.90
N ARG A 65 4.32 17.48 3.53
CA ARG A 65 3.60 18.04 4.67
C ARG A 65 4.38 17.96 5.98
N SER A 66 5.36 17.14 5.99
CA SER A 66 6.20 17.00 7.16
C SER A 66 7.26 18.09 7.19
#